data_5ed1219d055b8efaed0c38de264ccd50
#
_entry.id   5ed1219d055b8efaed0c38de264ccd50
#
_cell.length_a   1.000
_cell.length_b   1.000
_cell.length_c   1.000
_cell.angle_alpha   90.00
_cell.angle_beta   90.00
_cell.angle_gamma   90.00
#
_symmetry.space_group_name_H-M   'P 1'
#
loop_
_entity.id
_entity.type
_entity.pdbx_description
1 polymer ?
#
loop_
_entity_poly.entity_id
_entity_poly.type
_entity_poly.pdbx_seq_one_letter_code
_entity_poly.pdbx_strand_id
1 'polypeptide(L)'
;MISVKNISKSYKSVRALSGFSYDFERGIYAILGPNGSGKSTLMNIMTGNLKADGGTVTVGEGGEMPDYMFGYCPQYPGMYPNFTAYEMLDYIGILKNAENREKQIERFIEIFELGEYKNKRVGALSGGTKQRLAIAQAFMGAPELVILDEPTAGLDPLQRINVKNFLAEQGKKTAIIVSTHIVSDVENIAHEVIMLKKGKITLGGSLADVLSRVDGKCFTASAEHISQNFEGIYRLCGADMRIVADKLPFEGAKLVSPELEDVYLSVFGMGDDI
;
A
#
# COMPACT_ATOMS: atom_id res chain seq x y z
N MET A 1 17.28 -6.03 5.99
CA MET A 1 16.29 -5.60 7.02
C MET A 1 16.33 -4.09 7.13
N ILE A 2 15.16 -3.45 7.05
CA ILE A 2 15.01 -2.00 7.22
C ILE A 2 14.27 -1.80 8.53
N SER A 3 14.84 -1.01 9.43
CA SER A 3 14.31 -0.83 10.78
C SER A 3 13.82 0.62 10.96
N VAL A 4 12.54 0.76 11.29
CA VAL A 4 11.91 2.03 11.62
C VAL A 4 11.62 2.02 13.11
N LYS A 5 12.25 2.93 13.87
CA LYS A 5 12.15 2.92 15.34
C LYS A 5 11.64 4.26 15.88
N ASN A 6 10.53 4.18 16.60
CA ASN A 6 9.92 5.28 17.37
C ASN A 6 9.68 6.57 16.59
N ILE A 7 9.32 6.45 15.30
CA ILE A 7 9.07 7.60 14.44
C ILE A 7 7.88 8.40 14.94
N SER A 8 8.13 9.69 15.17
CA SER A 8 7.11 10.64 15.58
C SER A 8 7.17 11.89 14.72
N LYS A 9 6.00 12.46 14.40
CA LYS A 9 5.86 13.68 13.59
C LYS A 9 4.61 14.45 13.97
N SER A 10 4.77 15.76 14.15
CA SER A 10 3.67 16.68 14.41
C SER A 10 3.67 17.82 13.40
N TYR A 11 2.49 18.27 13.00
CA TYR A 11 2.25 19.47 12.21
C TYR A 11 1.39 20.41 13.03
N LYS A 12 1.99 21.47 13.56
CA LYS A 12 1.31 22.39 14.49
C LYS A 12 0.68 21.62 15.66
N SER A 13 -0.65 21.59 15.76
CA SER A 13 -1.41 20.90 16.81
C SER A 13 -1.73 19.44 16.49
N VAL A 14 -1.51 18.98 15.24
CA VAL A 14 -1.87 17.62 14.81
C VAL A 14 -0.65 16.71 14.90
N ARG A 15 -0.75 15.64 15.69
CA ARG A 15 0.26 14.60 15.77
C ARG A 15 -0.01 13.53 14.69
N ALA A 16 0.73 13.63 13.57
CA ALA A 16 0.55 12.74 12.42
C ALA A 16 1.13 11.34 12.64
N LEU A 17 2.22 11.22 13.41
CA LEU A 17 2.82 9.94 13.82
C LEU A 17 3.23 9.99 15.29
N SER A 18 3.03 8.89 16.00
CA SER A 18 3.23 8.80 17.45
C SER A 18 3.97 7.50 17.83
N GLY A 19 5.28 7.48 17.63
CA GLY A 19 6.12 6.36 18.01
C GLY A 19 5.97 5.13 17.11
N PHE A 20 5.81 5.32 15.80
CA PHE A 20 5.73 4.20 14.85
C PHE A 20 7.04 3.41 14.87
N SER A 21 6.95 2.09 15.07
CA SER A 21 8.09 1.17 15.03
C SER A 21 7.71 -0.08 14.29
N TYR A 22 8.52 -0.46 13.28
CA TYR A 22 8.34 -1.68 12.51
C TYR A 22 9.64 -2.06 11.80
N ASP A 23 9.87 -3.36 11.63
CA ASP A 23 11.00 -3.89 10.89
C ASP A 23 10.50 -4.51 9.58
N PHE A 24 11.15 -4.15 8.47
CA PHE A 24 10.76 -4.59 7.13
C PHE A 24 11.87 -5.47 6.56
N GLU A 25 11.49 -6.68 6.17
CA GLU A 25 12.33 -7.61 5.43
C GLU A 25 11.82 -7.77 4.01
N ARG A 26 12.29 -8.78 3.27
CA ARG A 26 11.72 -9.11 1.97
C ARG A 26 10.28 -9.55 2.14
N GLY A 27 9.40 -8.99 1.33
CA GLY A 27 7.96 -9.22 1.44
C GLY A 27 7.16 -7.99 1.05
N ILE A 28 5.84 -8.13 1.05
CA ILE A 28 4.91 -7.03 0.79
C ILE A 28 4.23 -6.66 2.10
N TYR A 29 4.38 -5.42 2.50
CA TYR A 29 3.80 -4.83 3.70
C TYR A 29 2.71 -3.86 3.30
N ALA A 30 1.47 -4.18 3.64
CA ALA A 30 0.33 -3.31 3.37
C ALA A 30 0.08 -2.36 4.54
N ILE A 31 0.20 -1.05 4.33
CA ILE A 31 -0.17 -0.04 5.32
C ILE A 31 -1.58 0.46 5.00
N LEU A 32 -2.53 0.02 5.82
CA LEU A 32 -3.95 0.35 5.69
C LEU A 32 -4.37 1.41 6.72
N GLY A 33 -5.35 2.21 6.36
CA GLY A 33 -5.94 3.19 7.26
C GLY A 33 -6.66 4.31 6.52
N PRO A 34 -7.56 5.04 7.19
CA PRO A 34 -8.30 6.14 6.58
C PRO A 34 -7.37 7.30 6.19
N ASN A 35 -7.91 8.26 5.45
CA ASN A 35 -7.21 9.50 5.15
C ASN A 35 -6.85 10.22 6.45
N GLY A 36 -5.64 10.80 6.50
CA GLY A 36 -5.14 11.46 7.72
C GLY A 36 -4.60 10.51 8.79
N SER A 37 -4.58 9.19 8.59
CA SER A 37 -4.03 8.25 9.58
C SER A 37 -2.50 8.34 9.76
N GLY A 38 -1.77 8.99 8.84
CA GLY A 38 -0.32 9.18 8.91
C GLY A 38 0.49 8.41 7.86
N LYS A 39 -0.15 7.65 6.95
CA LYS A 39 0.52 6.81 5.94
C LYS A 39 1.53 7.59 5.08
N SER A 40 1.08 8.63 4.37
CA SER A 40 1.97 9.43 3.51
C SER A 40 3.05 10.18 4.30
N THR A 41 2.77 10.57 5.56
CA THR A 41 3.79 11.15 6.45
C THR A 41 4.88 10.13 6.75
N LEU A 42 4.51 8.90 7.08
CA LEU A 42 5.46 7.81 7.31
C LEU A 42 6.32 7.54 6.08
N MET A 43 5.69 7.42 4.91
CA MET A 43 6.41 7.17 3.65
C MET A 43 7.39 8.28 3.30
N ASN A 44 6.99 9.55 3.46
CA ASN A 44 7.89 10.67 3.23
C ASN A 44 9.06 10.71 4.23
N ILE A 45 8.88 10.25 5.46
CA ILE A 45 9.98 10.12 6.41
C ILE A 45 10.91 8.97 6.01
N MET A 46 10.36 7.83 5.63
CA MET A 46 11.16 6.67 5.21
C MET A 46 11.98 6.93 3.94
N THR A 47 11.48 7.80 3.05
CA THR A 47 12.18 8.22 1.82
C THR A 47 13.12 9.43 2.02
N GLY A 48 13.24 9.95 3.25
CA GLY A 48 14.06 11.15 3.53
C GLY A 48 13.46 12.46 3.05
N ASN A 49 12.29 12.45 2.38
CA ASN A 49 11.61 13.67 1.91
C ASN A 49 11.08 14.55 3.05
N LEU A 50 10.92 13.95 4.23
CA LEU A 50 10.43 14.64 5.43
C LEU A 50 11.25 14.22 6.64
N LYS A 51 11.73 15.17 7.40
CA LYS A 51 12.43 14.92 8.66
C LYS A 51 11.44 14.55 9.77
N ALA A 52 11.68 13.44 10.45
CA ALA A 52 10.95 13.08 11.67
C ALA A 52 11.28 14.05 12.82
N ASP A 53 10.36 14.21 13.76
CA ASP A 53 10.62 14.97 15.00
C ASP A 53 11.33 14.09 16.04
N GLY A 54 11.23 12.76 15.90
CA GLY A 54 11.94 11.78 16.72
C GLY A 54 11.93 10.40 16.06
N GLY A 55 12.84 9.54 16.51
CA GLY A 55 13.03 8.20 15.96
C GLY A 55 14.04 8.15 14.82
N THR A 56 14.26 6.95 14.29
CA THR A 56 15.27 6.67 13.25
C THR A 56 14.75 5.68 12.22
N VAL A 57 15.23 5.80 10.99
CA VAL A 57 15.10 4.80 9.92
C VAL A 57 16.50 4.34 9.57
N THR A 58 16.77 3.04 9.67
CA THR A 58 18.09 2.46 9.44
C THR A 58 18.02 1.22 8.55
N VAL A 59 19.12 0.92 7.87
CA VAL A 59 19.30 -0.26 7.02
C VAL A 59 20.46 -1.12 7.54
N GLY A 60 20.24 -2.44 7.59
CA GLY A 60 21.24 -3.38 8.08
C GLY A 60 21.59 -3.13 9.54
N GLU A 61 22.88 -3.08 9.87
CA GLU A 61 23.39 -2.92 11.25
C GLU A 61 23.43 -1.42 11.70
N GLY A 62 22.52 -0.58 11.20
CA GLY A 62 22.35 0.80 11.69
C GLY A 62 22.91 1.89 10.76
N GLY A 63 23.14 1.57 9.48
CA GLY A 63 23.52 2.55 8.46
C GLY A 63 22.33 3.40 7.98
N GLU A 64 22.62 4.61 7.44
CA GLU A 64 21.65 5.36 6.65
C GLU A 64 21.43 4.65 5.31
N MET A 65 20.19 4.68 4.81
CA MET A 65 19.86 4.10 3.51
C MET A 65 20.33 5.04 2.40
N PRO A 66 21.25 4.61 1.51
CA PRO A 66 21.61 5.41 0.35
C PRO A 66 20.40 5.56 -0.60
N ASP A 67 20.27 6.73 -1.23
CA ASP A 67 19.14 7.06 -2.11
C ASP A 67 18.94 6.07 -3.27
N TYR A 68 20.00 5.43 -3.76
CA TYR A 68 19.92 4.45 -4.83
C TYR A 68 19.35 3.10 -4.38
N MET A 69 19.31 2.82 -3.07
CA MET A 69 18.79 1.57 -2.52
C MET A 69 17.27 1.53 -2.36
N PHE A 70 16.58 2.65 -2.50
CA PHE A 70 15.12 2.66 -2.45
C PHE A 70 14.47 3.16 -3.73
N GLY A 71 13.29 2.65 -4.01
CA GLY A 71 12.37 3.14 -5.03
C GLY A 71 11.16 3.78 -4.40
N TYR A 72 10.66 4.87 -4.99
CA TYR A 72 9.47 5.54 -4.48
C TYR A 72 8.50 5.89 -5.61
N CYS A 73 7.25 5.50 -5.44
CA CYS A 73 6.14 5.94 -6.26
C CYS A 73 5.16 6.70 -5.37
N PRO A 74 5.18 8.03 -5.36
CA PRO A 74 4.22 8.84 -4.61
C PRO A 74 2.84 8.79 -5.26
N GLN A 75 1.80 9.14 -4.51
CA GLN A 75 0.41 9.21 -4.99
C GLN A 75 0.26 10.08 -6.25
N TYR A 76 1.03 11.16 -6.35
CA TYR A 76 1.10 12.06 -7.51
C TYR A 76 2.55 12.10 -8.01
N PRO A 77 2.92 11.22 -8.96
CA PRO A 77 4.29 11.15 -9.44
C PRO A 77 4.70 12.42 -10.20
N GLY A 78 5.75 13.08 -9.70
CA GLY A 78 6.42 14.15 -10.42
C GLY A 78 7.28 13.58 -11.54
N MET A 79 7.00 13.95 -12.78
CA MET A 79 7.76 13.48 -13.94
C MET A 79 8.09 14.65 -14.86
N TYR A 80 9.18 14.53 -15.62
CA TYR A 80 9.52 15.53 -16.63
C TYR A 80 8.61 15.40 -17.86
N PRO A 81 7.72 16.39 -18.11
CA PRO A 81 6.67 16.26 -19.13
C PRO A 81 7.20 16.19 -20.55
N ASN A 82 8.41 16.70 -20.81
CA ASN A 82 9.05 16.72 -22.10
C ASN A 82 9.85 15.46 -22.41
N PHE A 83 10.15 14.61 -21.44
CA PHE A 83 10.80 13.32 -21.65
C PHE A 83 9.79 12.35 -22.26
N THR A 84 10.26 11.43 -23.10
CA THR A 84 9.51 10.24 -23.48
C THR A 84 9.45 9.26 -22.32
N ALA A 85 8.55 8.28 -22.38
CA ALA A 85 8.50 7.22 -21.36
C ALA A 85 9.83 6.46 -21.26
N TYR A 86 10.49 6.19 -22.39
CA TYR A 86 11.81 5.57 -22.43
C TYR A 86 12.86 6.45 -21.75
N GLU A 87 12.98 7.71 -22.16
CA GLU A 87 13.95 8.66 -21.58
C GLU A 87 13.75 8.85 -20.08
N MET A 88 12.50 8.78 -19.60
CA MET A 88 12.22 8.87 -18.18
C MET A 88 12.76 7.67 -17.40
N LEU A 89 12.58 6.45 -17.91
CA LEU A 89 13.16 5.24 -17.32
C LEU A 89 14.68 5.23 -17.43
N ASP A 90 15.23 5.66 -18.56
CA ASP A 90 16.68 5.75 -18.78
C ASP A 90 17.34 6.73 -17.81
N TYR A 91 16.74 7.91 -17.63
CA TYR A 91 17.19 8.91 -16.68
C TYR A 91 17.23 8.38 -15.24
N ILE A 92 16.16 7.73 -14.78
CA ILE A 92 16.13 7.11 -13.46
C ILE A 92 17.16 5.99 -13.35
N GLY A 93 17.31 5.18 -14.40
CA GLY A 93 18.31 4.13 -14.45
C GLY A 93 19.76 4.65 -14.34
N ILE A 94 20.05 5.82 -14.94
CA ILE A 94 21.34 6.49 -14.77
C ILE A 94 21.53 6.93 -13.32
N LEU A 95 20.56 7.62 -12.74
CA LEU A 95 20.64 8.12 -11.36
C LEU A 95 20.83 6.98 -10.34
N LYS A 96 20.23 5.82 -10.61
CA LYS A 96 20.32 4.62 -9.78
C LYS A 96 21.54 3.74 -10.07
N ASN A 97 22.40 4.11 -11.01
CA ASN A 97 23.51 3.27 -11.50
C ASN A 97 23.04 1.86 -11.90
N ALA A 98 21.88 1.77 -12.57
CA ALA A 98 21.25 0.50 -12.89
C ALA A 98 22.13 -0.36 -13.81
N GLU A 99 22.50 -1.54 -13.35
CA GLU A 99 23.17 -2.54 -14.17
C GLU A 99 22.23 -3.03 -15.28
N ASN A 100 22.79 -3.27 -16.50
CA ASN A 100 22.00 -3.70 -17.65
C ASN A 100 20.74 -2.83 -17.89
N ARG A 101 20.89 -1.51 -17.74
CA ARG A 101 19.82 -0.52 -17.77
C ARG A 101 18.84 -0.69 -18.92
N GLU A 102 19.33 -0.85 -20.15
CA GLU A 102 18.49 -1.06 -21.35
C GLU A 102 17.59 -2.30 -21.21
N LYS A 103 18.14 -3.40 -20.70
CA LYS A 103 17.35 -4.62 -20.48
C LYS A 103 16.28 -4.43 -19.42
N GLN A 104 16.58 -3.66 -18.37
CA GLN A 104 15.57 -3.33 -17.35
C GLN A 104 14.47 -2.47 -17.94
N ILE A 105 14.79 -1.48 -18.76
CA ILE A 105 13.82 -0.60 -19.42
C ILE A 105 12.90 -1.42 -20.33
N GLU A 106 13.45 -2.24 -21.23
CA GLU A 106 12.63 -3.06 -22.13
C GLU A 106 11.72 -4.01 -21.35
N ARG A 107 12.23 -4.65 -20.31
CA ARG A 107 11.44 -5.51 -19.42
C ARG A 107 10.28 -4.74 -18.77
N PHE A 108 10.50 -3.54 -18.26
CA PHE A 108 9.45 -2.76 -17.63
C PHE A 108 8.45 -2.20 -18.65
N ILE A 109 8.91 -1.85 -19.85
CA ILE A 109 8.03 -1.45 -20.96
C ILE A 109 7.07 -2.59 -21.31
N GLU A 110 7.55 -3.83 -21.34
CA GLU A 110 6.72 -5.01 -21.58
C GLU A 110 5.75 -5.28 -20.43
N ILE A 111 6.25 -5.41 -19.20
CA ILE A 111 5.44 -5.74 -18.00
C ILE A 111 4.31 -4.74 -17.77
N PHE A 112 4.60 -3.45 -17.93
CA PHE A 112 3.64 -2.39 -17.69
C PHE A 112 2.89 -1.93 -18.95
N GLU A 113 3.00 -2.69 -20.06
CA GLU A 113 2.30 -2.42 -21.33
C GLU A 113 2.54 -0.98 -21.82
N LEU A 114 3.78 -0.53 -21.78
CA LEU A 114 4.19 0.82 -22.18
C LEU A 114 4.70 0.88 -23.61
N GLY A 115 4.65 -0.20 -24.39
CA GLY A 115 5.23 -0.31 -25.72
C GLY A 115 4.78 0.80 -26.69
N GLU A 116 3.47 1.02 -26.79
CA GLU A 116 2.88 2.08 -27.64
C GLU A 116 3.22 3.51 -27.14
N TYR A 117 3.63 3.63 -25.89
CA TYR A 117 3.95 4.90 -25.24
C TYR A 117 5.43 5.17 -25.12
N LYS A 118 6.31 4.21 -25.48
CA LYS A 118 7.75 4.27 -25.35
C LYS A 118 8.35 5.59 -25.82
N ASN A 119 7.93 6.05 -27.00
CA ASN A 119 8.41 7.27 -27.63
C ASN A 119 7.46 8.47 -27.46
N LYS A 120 6.38 8.33 -26.67
CA LYS A 120 5.44 9.43 -26.39
C LYS A 120 5.94 10.25 -25.20
N ARG A 121 5.78 11.58 -25.29
CA ARG A 121 6.12 12.47 -24.17
C ARG A 121 5.25 12.19 -22.95
N VAL A 122 5.85 12.17 -21.79
CA VAL A 122 5.16 11.93 -20.50
C VAL A 122 4.01 12.91 -20.28
N GLY A 123 4.16 14.16 -20.70
CA GLY A 123 3.11 15.17 -20.63
C GLY A 123 1.81 14.77 -21.35
N ALA A 124 1.91 13.97 -22.43
CA ALA A 124 0.79 13.52 -23.23
C ALA A 124 0.18 12.17 -22.80
N LEU A 125 0.75 11.52 -21.78
CA LEU A 125 0.26 10.23 -21.26
C LEU A 125 -0.99 10.42 -20.39
N SER A 126 -1.89 9.42 -20.42
CA SER A 126 -3.01 9.34 -19.48
C SER A 126 -2.54 9.16 -18.04
N GLY A 127 -3.44 9.42 -17.06
CA GLY A 127 -3.14 9.20 -15.64
C GLY A 127 -2.71 7.77 -15.33
N GLY A 128 -3.46 6.77 -15.81
CA GLY A 128 -3.12 5.36 -15.61
C GLY A 128 -1.79 4.96 -16.28
N THR A 129 -1.48 5.50 -17.46
CA THR A 129 -0.19 5.26 -18.13
C THR A 129 0.96 5.89 -17.34
N LYS A 130 0.78 7.11 -16.82
CA LYS A 130 1.75 7.75 -15.92
C LYS A 130 1.95 6.94 -14.65
N GLN A 131 0.88 6.41 -14.08
CA GLN A 131 0.98 5.58 -12.86
C GLN A 131 1.78 4.30 -13.10
N ARG A 132 1.52 3.60 -14.21
CA ARG A 132 2.33 2.42 -14.60
C ARG A 132 3.79 2.77 -14.83
N LEU A 133 4.07 3.88 -15.48
CA LEU A 133 5.44 4.39 -15.66
C LEU A 133 6.10 4.72 -14.32
N ALA A 134 5.39 5.31 -13.37
CA ALA A 134 5.89 5.64 -12.03
C ALA A 134 6.24 4.38 -11.22
N ILE A 135 5.41 3.35 -11.31
CA ILE A 135 5.72 2.07 -10.67
C ILE A 135 7.00 1.48 -11.30
N ALA A 136 7.11 1.47 -12.64
CA ALA A 136 8.32 1.01 -13.33
C ALA A 136 9.58 1.75 -12.85
N GLN A 137 9.52 3.08 -12.72
CA GLN A 137 10.61 3.91 -12.21
C GLN A 137 11.02 3.52 -10.78
N ALA A 138 10.05 3.22 -9.91
CA ALA A 138 10.34 2.83 -8.54
C ALA A 138 11.18 1.54 -8.46
N PHE A 139 11.06 0.64 -9.45
CA PHE A 139 11.82 -0.61 -9.50
C PHE A 139 13.12 -0.55 -10.33
N MET A 140 13.43 0.57 -10.98
CA MET A 140 14.70 0.74 -11.67
C MET A 140 15.88 0.63 -10.70
N GLY A 141 16.95 -0.03 -11.14
CA GLY A 141 18.18 -0.22 -10.37
C GLY A 141 18.10 -1.33 -9.33
N ALA A 142 17.03 -2.15 -9.33
CA ALA A 142 16.82 -3.26 -8.38
C ALA A 142 16.96 -2.85 -6.90
N PRO A 143 16.15 -1.91 -6.41
CA PRO A 143 16.23 -1.38 -5.05
C PRO A 143 15.95 -2.45 -3.99
N GLU A 144 16.52 -2.29 -2.79
CA GLU A 144 16.24 -3.16 -1.64
C GLU A 144 14.90 -2.86 -0.97
N LEU A 145 14.46 -1.60 -1.07
CA LEU A 145 13.16 -1.13 -0.59
C LEU A 145 12.40 -0.42 -1.69
N VAL A 146 11.13 -0.75 -1.86
CA VAL A 146 10.20 -0.01 -2.71
C VAL A 146 9.02 0.47 -1.87
N ILE A 147 8.71 1.75 -1.97
CA ILE A 147 7.57 2.38 -1.30
C ILE A 147 6.60 2.87 -2.38
N LEU A 148 5.35 2.43 -2.29
CA LEU A 148 4.30 2.73 -3.26
C LEU A 148 3.11 3.35 -2.51
N ASP A 149 2.80 4.60 -2.82
CA ASP A 149 1.67 5.31 -2.22
C ASP A 149 0.48 5.28 -3.20
N GLU A 150 -0.56 4.51 -2.88
CA GLU A 150 -1.77 4.28 -3.70
C GLU A 150 -1.45 3.84 -5.15
N PRO A 151 -0.65 2.76 -5.36
CA PRO A 151 -0.10 2.44 -6.69
C PRO A 151 -1.16 2.04 -7.72
N THR A 152 -2.33 1.60 -7.30
CA THR A 152 -3.40 1.11 -8.17
C THR A 152 -4.47 2.16 -8.46
N ALA A 153 -4.34 3.35 -7.87
CA ALA A 153 -5.27 4.45 -8.08
C ALA A 153 -5.30 4.86 -9.57
N GLY A 154 -6.51 4.96 -10.14
CA GLY A 154 -6.71 5.36 -11.55
C GLY A 154 -6.34 4.30 -12.60
N LEU A 155 -6.00 3.07 -12.18
CA LEU A 155 -5.81 1.93 -13.08
C LEU A 155 -7.14 1.21 -13.33
N ASP A 156 -7.30 0.68 -14.53
CA ASP A 156 -8.41 -0.24 -14.84
C ASP A 156 -8.21 -1.61 -14.17
N PRO A 157 -9.25 -2.46 -14.10
CA PRO A 157 -9.17 -3.74 -13.39
C PRO A 157 -8.06 -4.67 -13.90
N LEU A 158 -7.81 -4.73 -15.22
CA LEU A 158 -6.76 -5.58 -15.78
C LEU A 158 -5.37 -5.07 -15.40
N GLN A 159 -5.16 -3.77 -15.50
CA GLN A 159 -3.91 -3.13 -15.10
C GLN A 159 -3.62 -3.32 -13.61
N ARG A 160 -4.65 -3.27 -12.72
CA ARG A 160 -4.50 -3.58 -11.30
C ARG A 160 -4.03 -5.01 -11.08
N ILE A 161 -4.59 -5.98 -11.79
CA ILE A 161 -4.17 -7.39 -11.71
C ILE A 161 -2.70 -7.53 -12.12
N ASN A 162 -2.29 -6.91 -13.23
CA ASN A 162 -0.90 -6.96 -13.71
C ASN A 162 0.08 -6.36 -12.70
N VAL A 163 -0.26 -5.21 -12.10
CA VAL A 163 0.54 -4.59 -11.03
C VAL A 163 0.63 -5.52 -9.82
N LYS A 164 -0.49 -6.09 -9.36
CA LYS A 164 -0.51 -7.02 -8.21
C LYS A 164 0.37 -8.25 -8.45
N ASN A 165 0.28 -8.87 -9.62
CA ASN A 165 1.11 -10.02 -9.99
C ASN A 165 2.59 -9.66 -10.01
N PHE A 166 2.94 -8.49 -10.58
CA PHE A 166 4.29 -7.98 -10.57
C PHE A 166 4.82 -7.76 -9.15
N LEU A 167 4.03 -7.10 -8.28
CA LEU A 167 4.41 -6.87 -6.88
C LEU A 167 4.62 -8.19 -6.13
N ALA A 168 3.72 -9.17 -6.32
CA ALA A 168 3.83 -10.50 -5.69
C ALA A 168 5.14 -11.22 -6.09
N GLU A 169 5.57 -11.07 -7.35
CA GLU A 169 6.86 -11.61 -7.80
C GLU A 169 8.04 -10.84 -7.19
N GLN A 170 7.99 -9.51 -7.18
CA GLN A 170 9.10 -8.69 -6.68
C GLN A 170 9.25 -8.78 -5.16
N GLY A 171 8.17 -8.94 -4.40
CA GLY A 171 8.19 -9.09 -2.94
C GLY A 171 9.02 -10.27 -2.45
N LYS A 172 9.25 -11.29 -3.29
CA LYS A 172 10.16 -12.39 -2.99
C LYS A 172 11.64 -11.97 -2.88
N LYS A 173 11.99 -10.80 -3.42
CA LYS A 173 13.38 -10.33 -3.53
C LYS A 173 13.62 -9.00 -2.83
N THR A 174 12.59 -8.18 -2.68
CA THR A 174 12.63 -6.78 -2.27
C THR A 174 11.62 -6.56 -1.14
N ALA A 175 11.93 -5.69 -0.20
CA ALA A 175 10.93 -5.15 0.72
C ALA A 175 10.03 -4.17 -0.03
N ILE A 176 8.72 -4.41 -0.04
CA ILE A 176 7.76 -3.53 -0.72
C ILE A 176 6.73 -3.05 0.30
N ILE A 177 6.63 -1.74 0.46
CA ILE A 177 5.62 -1.11 1.30
C ILE A 177 4.58 -0.49 0.39
N VAL A 178 3.34 -0.92 0.54
CA VAL A 178 2.19 -0.40 -0.21
C VAL A 178 1.25 0.30 0.74
N SER A 179 1.01 1.59 0.55
CA SER A 179 -0.12 2.23 1.20
C SER A 179 -1.34 2.16 0.30
N THR A 180 -2.47 1.83 0.88
CA THR A 180 -3.75 1.90 0.17
C THR A 180 -4.91 1.99 1.16
N HIS A 181 -6.02 2.52 0.68
CA HIS A 181 -7.32 2.43 1.34
C HIS A 181 -8.20 1.33 0.70
N ILE A 182 -7.74 0.71 -0.40
CA ILE A 182 -8.43 -0.36 -1.12
C ILE A 182 -7.88 -1.69 -0.63
N VAL A 183 -8.57 -2.29 0.31
CA VAL A 183 -8.15 -3.54 0.99
C VAL A 183 -7.93 -4.69 0.00
N SER A 184 -8.84 -4.84 -0.98
CA SER A 184 -8.77 -5.90 -2.00
C SER A 184 -7.53 -5.85 -2.90
N ASP A 185 -6.83 -4.71 -2.95
CA ASP A 185 -5.61 -4.59 -3.76
C ASP A 185 -4.41 -5.30 -3.11
N VAL A 186 -4.44 -5.50 -1.80
CA VAL A 186 -3.32 -6.06 -1.04
C VAL A 186 -3.63 -7.40 -0.38
N GLU A 187 -4.89 -7.74 -0.17
CA GLU A 187 -5.32 -8.94 0.57
C GLU A 187 -4.65 -10.24 0.11
N ASN A 188 -4.51 -10.42 -1.21
CA ASN A 188 -3.96 -11.66 -1.78
C ASN A 188 -2.44 -11.63 -2.03
N ILE A 189 -1.78 -10.50 -1.76
CA ILE A 189 -0.35 -10.33 -2.02
C ILE A 189 0.44 -9.89 -0.79
N ALA A 190 -0.22 -9.34 0.24
CA ALA A 190 0.45 -8.87 1.44
C ALA A 190 1.01 -10.04 2.24
N HIS A 191 2.29 -9.95 2.61
CA HIS A 191 2.94 -10.81 3.59
C HIS A 191 2.53 -10.39 5.00
N GLU A 192 2.54 -9.08 5.25
CA GLU A 192 2.10 -8.48 6.50
C GLU A 192 1.19 -7.27 6.25
N VAL A 193 0.32 -7.02 7.21
CA VAL A 193 -0.62 -5.90 7.20
C VAL A 193 -0.42 -5.05 8.43
N ILE A 194 -0.37 -3.73 8.24
CA ILE A 194 -0.21 -2.74 9.31
C ILE A 194 -1.38 -1.76 9.22
N MET A 195 -2.24 -1.75 10.22
CA MET A 195 -3.36 -0.82 10.29
C MET A 195 -2.98 0.40 11.13
N LEU A 196 -3.02 1.57 10.49
CA LEU A 196 -2.61 2.83 11.08
C LEU A 196 -3.83 3.72 11.37
N LYS A 197 -4.03 4.08 12.63
CA LYS A 197 -5.11 4.99 13.09
C LYS A 197 -4.52 6.11 13.93
N LYS A 198 -4.80 7.38 13.58
CA LYS A 198 -4.34 8.58 14.30
C LYS A 198 -2.82 8.53 14.64
N GLY A 199 -2.02 8.12 13.66
CA GLY A 199 -0.56 8.07 13.77
C GLY A 199 0.02 6.91 14.59
N LYS A 200 -0.79 5.92 14.98
CA LYS A 200 -0.35 4.74 15.74
C LYS A 200 -0.72 3.45 15.02
N ILE A 201 0.11 2.44 15.18
CA ILE A 201 -0.25 1.07 14.79
C ILE A 201 -1.34 0.59 15.73
N THR A 202 -2.52 0.28 15.17
CA THR A 202 -3.64 -0.29 15.93
C THR A 202 -3.61 -1.81 15.85
N LEU A 203 -3.21 -2.35 14.69
CA LEU A 203 -3.08 -3.77 14.43
C LEU A 203 -1.93 -3.97 13.44
N GLY A 204 -1.12 -5.02 13.61
CA GLY A 204 -0.04 -5.37 12.69
C GLY A 204 0.37 -6.81 12.84
N GLY A 205 0.87 -7.42 11.77
CA GLY A 205 1.37 -8.78 11.72
C GLY A 205 1.08 -9.48 10.39
N SER A 206 1.31 -10.80 10.36
CA SER A 206 1.00 -11.60 9.18
C SER A 206 -0.50 -11.50 8.81
N LEU A 207 -0.83 -11.70 7.54
CA LEU A 207 -2.23 -11.71 7.10
C LEU A 207 -3.06 -12.69 7.92
N ALA A 208 -2.51 -13.87 8.24
CA ALA A 208 -3.18 -14.88 9.05
C ALA A 208 -3.45 -14.40 10.49
N ASP A 209 -2.48 -13.75 11.13
CA ASP A 209 -2.64 -13.18 12.48
C ASP A 209 -3.71 -12.08 12.50
N VAL A 210 -3.71 -11.24 11.46
CA VAL A 210 -4.68 -10.15 11.31
C VAL A 210 -6.09 -10.69 11.14
N LEU A 211 -6.28 -11.70 10.26
CA LEU A 211 -7.58 -12.33 10.03
C LEU A 211 -8.11 -13.05 11.29
N SER A 212 -7.21 -13.67 12.06
CA SER A 212 -7.58 -14.38 13.29
C SER A 212 -8.29 -13.51 14.34
N ARG A 213 -8.13 -12.18 14.27
CA ARG A 213 -8.78 -11.22 15.20
C ARG A 213 -10.31 -11.20 15.11
N VAL A 214 -10.83 -11.55 13.95
CA VAL A 214 -12.28 -11.60 13.68
C VAL A 214 -12.76 -13.02 13.33
N ASP A 215 -11.92 -14.04 13.56
CA ASP A 215 -12.31 -15.43 13.37
C ASP A 215 -13.47 -15.80 14.30
N GLY A 216 -14.47 -16.51 13.76
CA GLY A 216 -15.70 -16.82 14.47
C GLY A 216 -16.66 -15.62 14.69
N LYS A 217 -16.35 -14.43 14.16
CA LYS A 217 -17.15 -13.21 14.30
C LYS A 217 -17.70 -12.67 12.98
N CYS A 218 -17.40 -13.30 11.86
CA CYS A 218 -17.87 -12.87 10.55
C CYS A 218 -19.09 -13.69 10.12
N PHE A 219 -20.17 -13.00 9.79
CA PHE A 219 -21.43 -13.63 9.38
C PHE A 219 -21.87 -13.07 8.03
N THR A 220 -22.65 -13.86 7.29
CA THR A 220 -23.38 -13.39 6.10
C THR A 220 -24.88 -13.63 6.27
N ALA A 221 -25.67 -12.73 5.70
CA ALA A 221 -27.13 -12.85 5.68
C ALA A 221 -27.68 -12.08 4.48
N SER A 222 -28.95 -12.34 4.10
CA SER A 222 -29.65 -11.53 3.10
C SER A 222 -29.78 -10.07 3.58
N ALA A 223 -29.54 -9.12 2.70
CA ALA A 223 -29.67 -7.70 2.99
C ALA A 223 -31.13 -7.29 3.35
N GLU A 224 -32.13 -8.12 3.01
CA GLU A 224 -33.52 -7.94 3.40
C GLU A 224 -33.75 -7.99 4.92
N HIS A 225 -32.82 -8.61 5.66
CA HIS A 225 -32.89 -8.70 7.13
C HIS A 225 -32.37 -7.44 7.83
N ILE A 226 -31.90 -6.42 7.09
CA ILE A 226 -31.52 -5.14 7.70
C ILE A 226 -32.79 -4.45 8.20
N SER A 227 -33.08 -4.59 9.50
CA SER A 227 -34.04 -3.71 10.13
C SER A 227 -33.44 -2.30 10.25
N GLN A 228 -34.29 -1.25 10.23
CA GLN A 228 -33.86 0.15 10.42
C GLN A 228 -33.09 0.40 11.73
N ASN A 229 -33.06 -0.58 12.63
CA ASN A 229 -32.44 -0.51 13.96
C ASN A 229 -31.28 -1.52 14.13
N PHE A 230 -30.65 -2.02 13.03
CA PHE A 230 -29.51 -2.90 13.17
C PHE A 230 -28.27 -2.10 13.60
N GLU A 231 -27.91 -2.21 14.87
CA GLU A 231 -26.70 -1.65 15.45
C GLU A 231 -25.57 -2.68 15.32
N GLY A 232 -24.81 -2.63 14.25
CA GLY A 232 -23.67 -3.53 14.00
C GLY A 232 -22.79 -3.04 12.85
N ILE A 233 -21.59 -3.59 12.79
CA ILE A 233 -20.67 -3.31 11.70
C ILE A 233 -21.04 -4.25 10.54
N TYR A 234 -21.39 -3.70 9.40
CA TYR A 234 -21.70 -4.50 8.21
C TYR A 234 -21.29 -3.80 6.92
N ARG A 235 -21.17 -4.60 5.85
CA ARG A 235 -21.05 -4.13 4.47
C ARG A 235 -21.99 -4.90 3.55
N LEU A 236 -22.48 -4.22 2.52
CA LEU A 236 -23.33 -4.85 1.50
C LEU A 236 -22.47 -5.56 0.46
N CYS A 237 -22.86 -6.79 0.10
CA CYS A 237 -22.22 -7.62 -0.92
C CYS A 237 -23.30 -8.11 -1.89
N GLY A 238 -23.75 -7.26 -2.82
CA GLY A 238 -24.87 -7.55 -3.72
C GLY A 238 -26.19 -7.66 -2.95
N ALA A 239 -26.85 -8.83 -3.03
CA ALA A 239 -28.09 -9.12 -2.30
C ALA A 239 -27.86 -9.55 -0.85
N ASP A 240 -26.62 -9.81 -0.47
CA ASP A 240 -26.24 -10.23 0.87
C ASP A 240 -25.53 -9.09 1.62
N MET A 241 -25.38 -9.27 2.93
CA MET A 241 -24.52 -8.45 3.78
C MET A 241 -23.51 -9.32 4.52
N ARG A 242 -22.33 -8.77 4.75
CA ARG A 242 -21.35 -9.33 5.69
C ARG A 242 -21.37 -8.51 6.96
N ILE A 243 -21.34 -9.19 8.10
CA ILE A 243 -21.50 -8.61 9.42
C ILE A 243 -20.33 -9.03 10.27
N VAL A 244 -19.76 -8.11 11.03
CA VAL A 244 -18.79 -8.41 12.09
C VAL A 244 -19.45 -8.20 13.44
N ALA A 245 -19.59 -9.28 14.22
CA ALA A 245 -20.25 -9.27 15.51
C ALA A 245 -19.65 -10.33 16.44
N ASP A 246 -19.60 -10.05 17.74
CA ASP A 246 -19.09 -11.00 18.75
C ASP A 246 -20.03 -12.20 18.99
N LYS A 247 -21.29 -12.11 18.57
CA LYS A 247 -22.30 -13.15 18.70
C LYS A 247 -23.15 -13.21 17.43
N LEU A 248 -23.87 -14.32 17.24
CA LEU A 248 -24.82 -14.45 16.14
C LEU A 248 -25.75 -13.23 16.11
N PRO A 249 -25.72 -12.41 15.03
CA PRO A 249 -26.45 -11.14 15.02
C PRO A 249 -27.98 -11.30 15.03
N PHE A 250 -28.49 -12.34 14.37
CA PHE A 250 -29.90 -12.72 14.33
C PHE A 250 -30.09 -14.12 13.74
N GLU A 251 -31.27 -14.69 13.87
CA GLU A 251 -31.63 -16.00 13.31
C GLU A 251 -31.55 -15.95 11.78
N GLY A 252 -30.86 -16.93 11.16
CA GLY A 252 -30.63 -17.00 9.72
C GLY A 252 -29.29 -16.44 9.25
N ALA A 253 -28.54 -15.71 10.05
CA ALA A 253 -27.16 -15.34 9.74
C ALA A 253 -26.25 -16.58 9.79
N LYS A 254 -25.32 -16.70 8.82
CA LYS A 254 -24.40 -17.84 8.70
C LYS A 254 -22.98 -17.39 8.96
N LEU A 255 -22.25 -18.14 9.75
CA LEU A 255 -20.83 -17.93 9.98
C LEU A 255 -20.06 -18.14 8.67
N VAL A 256 -19.11 -17.27 8.38
CA VAL A 256 -18.24 -17.32 7.20
C VAL A 256 -16.79 -17.03 7.58
N SER A 257 -15.85 -17.45 6.74
CA SER A 257 -14.43 -17.15 6.93
C SER A 257 -14.19 -15.64 6.85
N PRO A 258 -13.28 -15.10 7.68
CA PRO A 258 -12.95 -13.68 7.67
C PRO A 258 -12.23 -13.26 6.38
N GLU A 259 -12.47 -12.03 5.96
CA GLU A 259 -11.76 -11.32 4.91
C GLU A 259 -11.05 -10.10 5.52
N LEU A 260 -10.03 -9.59 4.86
CA LEU A 260 -9.28 -8.44 5.36
C LEU A 260 -10.16 -7.18 5.48
N GLU A 261 -11.18 -7.05 4.63
CA GLU A 261 -12.17 -5.97 4.76
C GLU A 261 -13.00 -6.07 6.05
N ASP A 262 -13.29 -7.28 6.54
CA ASP A 262 -14.00 -7.47 7.81
C ASP A 262 -13.14 -6.97 8.99
N VAL A 263 -11.83 -7.26 8.96
CA VAL A 263 -10.89 -6.73 9.95
C VAL A 263 -10.78 -5.21 9.84
N TYR A 264 -10.67 -4.67 8.61
CA TYR A 264 -10.62 -3.23 8.39
C TYR A 264 -11.86 -2.53 8.98
N LEU A 265 -13.05 -3.07 8.73
CA LEU A 265 -14.28 -2.57 9.30
C LEU A 265 -14.31 -2.67 10.83
N SER A 266 -13.82 -3.77 11.41
CA SER A 266 -13.77 -3.92 12.87
C SER A 266 -12.86 -2.88 13.56
N VAL A 267 -11.78 -2.46 12.88
CA VAL A 267 -10.82 -1.48 13.40
C VAL A 267 -11.27 -0.03 13.18
N PHE A 268 -11.90 0.26 12.04
CA PHE A 268 -12.21 1.62 11.61
C PHE A 268 -13.70 1.94 11.51
N GLY A 269 -14.58 0.92 11.45
CA GLY A 269 -16.03 1.09 11.23
C GLY A 269 -16.84 1.46 12.48
N MET A 270 -16.31 1.25 13.69
CA MET A 270 -16.92 1.84 14.89
C MET A 270 -16.54 3.32 14.91
N GLY A 271 -17.52 4.17 14.66
CA GLY A 271 -17.34 5.61 14.62
C GLY A 271 -16.74 6.15 15.91
N ASP A 272 -15.45 6.40 15.90
CA ASP A 272 -14.83 7.46 16.68
C ASP A 272 -14.72 8.64 15.74
N ASP A 273 -15.63 9.57 15.85
CA ASP A 273 -15.67 10.93 15.31
C ASP A 273 -14.72 11.22 14.14
N ILE A 274 -15.33 11.41 12.94
CA ILE A 274 -14.75 12.14 11.84
C ILE A 274 -14.46 13.59 12.26
#